data_4fd67af521f9a55057c35235297f167c
#
_entry.id   4fd67af521f9a55057c35235297f167c
#
_cell.length_a   1.000
_cell.length_b   1.000
_cell.length_c   1.000
_cell.angle_alpha   90.00
_cell.angle_beta   90.00
_cell.angle_gamma   90.00
#
_symmetry.space_group_name_H-M   'P 1'
#
loop_
_entity.id
_entity.type
_entity.pdbx_description
1 polymer ?
#
loop_
_entity_poly.entity_id
_entity_poly.type
_entity_poly.pdbx_seq_one_letter_code
_entity_poly.pdbx_strand_id
1 'polypeptide(L)'
;ASDVYKRQMHTRPTLENLTRDLTALPPRKTLDDKYFLGYYQGDRLTAALDLIAGYPDRSTAFIGWFILDPSVQGQGEGTALIGELLAFLKDRGFSSVRLGRVKGNPQSKRFWEKNGFAPTGVETDGGGYTIVVMRRELA
;
A
#
# COMPACT_ATOMS: atom_id res chain seq x y z
N ALA A 1 -0.56 21.48 -1.67
CA ALA A 1 -1.03 20.29 -2.37
C ALA A 1 0.08 19.25 -2.47
N SER A 2 -0.27 17.99 -2.35
CA SER A 2 0.67 16.90 -2.49
C SER A 2 0.81 16.52 -3.95
N ASP A 3 2.05 16.38 -4.42
CA ASP A 3 2.33 15.84 -5.74
C ASP A 3 2.60 14.35 -5.62
N VAL A 4 2.03 13.58 -6.51
CA VAL A 4 2.23 12.14 -6.55
C VAL A 4 3.20 11.81 -7.68
N TYR A 5 4.30 11.18 -7.33
CA TYR A 5 5.30 10.76 -8.30
C TYR A 5 5.27 9.24 -8.44
N LYS A 6 4.91 8.79 -9.62
CA LYS A 6 4.87 7.36 -9.97
C LYS A 6 6.23 6.96 -10.48
N ARG A 7 7.10 6.61 -9.58
CA ARG A 7 8.40 6.09 -9.98
C ARG A 7 8.80 4.98 -9.03
N GLN A 8 9.57 4.07 -9.54
CA GLN A 8 10.21 3.09 -8.70
C GLN A 8 11.34 3.75 -7.92
N MET A 9 11.26 3.64 -6.60
CA MET A 9 12.32 4.11 -5.73
C MET A 9 13.32 2.99 -5.52
N HIS A 10 14.08 2.67 -6.55
CA HIS A 10 15.00 1.54 -6.51
C HIS A 10 16.15 1.73 -5.54
N THR A 11 16.41 2.94 -5.16
CA THR A 11 17.63 3.27 -4.47
C THR A 11 17.41 4.26 -3.36
N ARG A 12 16.85 3.78 -2.29
CA ARG A 12 17.10 4.39 -1.01
C ARG A 12 18.14 3.52 -0.33
N PRO A 13 19.40 3.85 -0.43
CA PRO A 13 20.50 2.94 -0.06
C PRO A 13 20.69 2.78 1.44
N THR A 14 19.84 3.33 2.25
CA THR A 14 20.17 3.56 3.65
C THR A 14 19.65 2.50 4.61
N LEU A 15 18.80 1.56 4.19
CA LEU A 15 18.23 0.58 5.10
C LEU A 15 18.18 -0.78 4.43
N GLU A 16 18.95 -1.74 4.94
CA GLU A 16 18.92 -3.12 4.47
C GLU A 16 17.51 -3.69 4.53
N ASN A 17 16.77 -3.36 5.58
CA ASN A 17 15.38 -3.80 5.73
C ASN A 17 14.51 -3.26 4.60
N LEU A 18 14.69 -2.00 4.24
CA LEU A 18 13.94 -1.40 3.15
C LEU A 18 14.29 -2.05 1.82
N THR A 19 15.58 -2.33 1.58
CA THR A 19 16.01 -3.02 0.37
C THR A 19 15.36 -4.40 0.26
N ARG A 20 15.29 -5.13 1.37
CA ARG A 20 14.63 -6.42 1.40
C ARG A 20 13.14 -6.31 1.09
N ASP A 21 12.47 -5.33 1.69
CA ASP A 21 11.05 -5.08 1.43
C ASP A 21 10.81 -4.65 -0.01
N LEU A 22 11.72 -3.86 -0.56
CA LEU A 22 11.64 -3.41 -1.96
C LEU A 22 11.73 -4.55 -2.96
N THR A 23 12.42 -5.63 -2.59
CA THR A 23 12.58 -6.79 -3.47
C THR A 23 11.65 -7.95 -3.14
N ALA A 24 10.91 -7.86 -2.03
CA ALA A 24 9.97 -8.90 -1.65
C ALA A 24 8.81 -8.97 -2.64
N LEU A 25 8.51 -10.18 -3.12
CA LEU A 25 7.47 -10.40 -4.13
C LEU A 25 6.64 -11.62 -3.75
N PRO A 26 5.33 -11.59 -3.98
CA PRO A 26 4.51 -12.78 -3.89
C PRO A 26 4.86 -13.76 -5.01
N PRO A 27 4.42 -15.03 -4.90
CA PRO A 27 4.67 -16.02 -5.95
C PRO A 27 4.16 -15.56 -7.31
N ARG A 28 4.89 -15.90 -8.36
CA ARG A 28 4.55 -15.61 -9.77
C ARG A 28 4.64 -14.15 -10.16
N LYS A 29 5.18 -13.29 -9.28
CA LYS A 29 5.36 -11.88 -9.60
C LYS A 29 6.84 -11.58 -9.79
N THR A 30 7.11 -10.56 -10.59
CA THR A 30 8.46 -10.07 -10.87
C THR A 30 8.58 -8.63 -10.39
N LEU A 31 9.81 -8.10 -10.37
CA LEU A 31 10.02 -6.69 -10.03
C LEU A 31 9.32 -5.74 -11.00
N ASP A 32 9.03 -6.18 -12.22
CA ASP A 32 8.28 -5.37 -13.19
C ASP A 32 6.83 -5.14 -12.76
N ASP A 33 6.28 -6.01 -11.90
CA ASP A 33 4.93 -5.88 -11.36
C ASP A 33 4.88 -4.97 -10.13
N LYS A 34 6.01 -4.53 -9.63
CA LYS A 34 6.12 -3.83 -8.36
C LYS A 34 6.39 -2.35 -8.59
N TYR A 35 5.62 -1.51 -7.92
CA TYR A 35 5.73 -0.06 -8.01
C TYR A 35 5.91 0.53 -6.63
N PHE A 36 6.87 1.44 -6.52
CA PHE A 36 7.05 2.24 -5.33
C PHE A 36 6.56 3.64 -5.62
N LEU A 37 5.57 4.09 -4.86
CA LEU A 37 4.97 5.40 -5.03
C LEU A 37 5.40 6.29 -3.88
N GLY A 38 5.92 7.44 -4.21
CA GLY A 38 6.28 8.46 -3.23
C GLY A 38 5.36 9.66 -3.36
N TYR A 39 4.98 10.22 -2.23
CA TYR A 39 4.20 11.44 -2.17
C TYR A 39 5.08 12.55 -1.59
N TYR A 40 5.12 13.66 -2.29
CA TYR A 40 5.99 14.78 -1.91
C TYR A 40 5.16 16.03 -1.66
N GLN A 41 5.58 16.78 -0.64
CA GLN A 41 5.15 18.17 -0.44
C GLN A 41 6.39 19.02 -0.70
N GLY A 42 6.46 19.67 -1.87
CA GLY A 42 7.69 20.26 -2.34
C GLY A 42 8.77 19.19 -2.51
N ASP A 43 9.90 19.37 -1.86
CA ASP A 43 11.02 18.42 -1.91
C ASP A 43 10.95 17.34 -0.83
N ARG A 44 9.94 17.41 0.03
CA ARG A 44 9.85 16.51 1.19
C ARG A 44 8.98 15.30 0.87
N LEU A 45 9.51 14.11 1.08
CA LEU A 45 8.77 12.87 0.98
C LEU A 45 7.91 12.71 2.23
N THR A 46 6.59 12.71 2.07
CA THR A 46 5.64 12.63 3.20
C THR A 46 4.97 11.28 3.32
N ALA A 47 4.95 10.48 2.26
CA ALA A 47 4.39 9.13 2.29
C ALA A 47 5.03 8.27 1.23
N ALA A 48 5.03 6.98 1.47
CA ALA A 48 5.49 5.99 0.49
C ALA A 48 4.62 4.75 0.55
N LEU A 49 4.47 4.10 -0.59
CA LEU A 49 3.59 2.96 -0.74
C LEU A 49 4.21 1.95 -1.70
N ASP A 50 4.09 0.67 -1.34
CA ASP A 50 4.49 -0.45 -2.18
C ASP A 50 3.24 -1.06 -2.80
N LEU A 51 3.22 -1.16 -4.12
CA LEU A 51 2.07 -1.65 -4.86
C LEU A 51 2.50 -2.76 -5.81
N ILE A 52 1.74 -3.85 -5.82
CA ILE A 52 1.93 -4.94 -6.76
C ILE A 52 0.72 -5.00 -7.69
N ALA A 53 0.96 -4.82 -8.98
CA ALA A 53 -0.10 -4.87 -9.98
C ALA A 53 -0.43 -6.31 -10.34
N GLY A 54 -1.73 -6.64 -10.32
CA GLY A 54 -2.19 -7.95 -10.77
C GLY A 54 -1.90 -9.09 -9.80
N TYR A 55 -2.17 -8.89 -8.51
CA TYR A 55 -2.03 -9.93 -7.50
C TYR A 55 -3.16 -9.81 -6.48
N PRO A 56 -3.85 -10.91 -6.10
CA PRO A 56 -3.61 -12.31 -6.51
C PRO A 56 -4.09 -12.66 -7.91
N ASP A 57 -4.79 -11.76 -8.58
CA ASP A 57 -5.22 -11.94 -9.96
C ASP A 57 -5.03 -10.64 -10.76
N ARG A 58 -5.25 -10.71 -12.08
CA ARG A 58 -4.98 -9.58 -12.98
C ARG A 58 -5.79 -8.33 -12.67
N SER A 59 -6.97 -8.49 -12.12
CA SER A 59 -7.88 -7.37 -11.85
C SER A 59 -7.68 -6.75 -10.48
N THR A 60 -6.74 -7.27 -9.69
CA THR A 60 -6.49 -6.84 -8.32
C THR A 60 -5.11 -6.20 -8.20
N ALA A 61 -5.05 -5.06 -7.50
CA ALA A 61 -3.80 -4.47 -7.05
C ALA A 61 -3.60 -4.79 -5.58
N PHE A 62 -2.37 -5.02 -5.16
CA PHE A 62 -2.04 -5.38 -3.79
C PHE A 62 -1.14 -4.32 -3.18
N ILE A 63 -1.57 -3.75 -2.06
CA ILE A 63 -0.73 -2.83 -1.29
C ILE A 63 0.13 -3.65 -0.34
N GLY A 64 1.44 -3.66 -0.59
CA GLY A 64 2.38 -4.38 0.26
C GLY A 64 2.60 -3.68 1.58
N TRP A 65 2.82 -2.36 1.54
CA TRP A 65 2.89 -1.51 2.72
C TRP A 65 2.60 -0.06 2.37
N PHE A 66 2.25 0.71 3.38
CA PHE A 66 2.00 2.13 3.29
C PHE A 66 2.58 2.81 4.53
N ILE A 67 3.44 3.79 4.32
CA ILE A 67 4.10 4.53 5.38
C ILE A 67 3.78 6.01 5.21
N LEU A 68 3.36 6.64 6.30
CA LEU A 68 3.07 8.06 6.36
C LEU A 68 4.02 8.72 7.36
N ASP A 69 4.66 9.82 6.95
CA ASP A 69 5.55 10.57 7.84
C ASP A 69 4.74 11.02 9.07
N PRO A 70 5.30 10.87 10.28
CA PRO A 70 4.59 11.28 11.51
C PRO A 70 4.13 12.74 11.50
N SER A 71 4.84 13.62 10.81
CA SER A 71 4.49 15.05 10.76
C SER A 71 3.18 15.34 10.05
N VAL A 72 2.69 14.42 9.22
CA VAL A 72 1.43 14.59 8.49
C VAL A 72 0.35 13.61 8.94
N GLN A 73 0.63 12.79 9.93
CA GLN A 73 -0.38 11.88 10.50
C GLN A 73 -1.44 12.69 11.26
N GLY A 74 -2.66 12.17 11.25
CA GLY A 74 -3.77 12.82 11.96
C GLY A 74 -4.36 14.04 11.26
N GLN A 75 -3.92 14.35 10.04
CA GLN A 75 -4.38 15.52 9.29
C GLN A 75 -5.26 15.14 8.08
N GLY A 76 -5.69 13.89 8.01
CA GLY A 76 -6.46 13.40 6.87
C GLY A 76 -5.63 13.14 5.60
N GLU A 77 -4.33 13.34 5.67
CA GLU A 77 -3.44 13.18 4.52
C GLU A 77 -3.41 11.75 4.00
N GLY A 78 -3.33 10.78 4.90
CA GLY A 78 -3.34 9.36 4.51
C GLY A 78 -4.59 8.97 3.75
N THR A 79 -5.75 9.43 4.21
CA THR A 79 -7.03 9.17 3.55
C THR A 79 -7.06 9.83 2.17
N ALA A 80 -6.56 11.06 2.05
CA ALA A 80 -6.49 11.74 0.75
C ALA A 80 -5.60 10.99 -0.23
N LEU A 81 -4.44 10.53 0.21
CA LEU A 81 -3.49 9.80 -0.63
C LEU A 81 -4.05 8.46 -1.09
N ILE A 82 -4.68 7.71 -0.19
CA ILE A 82 -5.31 6.44 -0.55
C ILE A 82 -6.48 6.69 -1.52
N GLY A 83 -7.26 7.73 -1.32
CA GLY A 83 -8.33 8.08 -2.25
C GLY A 83 -7.82 8.35 -3.66
N GLU A 84 -6.72 9.08 -3.79
CA GLU A 84 -6.07 9.32 -5.09
C GLU A 84 -5.58 8.02 -5.73
N LEU A 85 -4.96 7.15 -4.93
CA LEU A 85 -4.48 5.86 -5.41
C LEU A 85 -5.63 5.00 -5.93
N LEU A 86 -6.72 4.91 -5.18
CA LEU A 86 -7.87 4.09 -5.57
C LEU A 86 -8.51 4.61 -6.86
N ALA A 87 -8.64 5.93 -7.01
CA ALA A 87 -9.16 6.53 -8.23
C ALA A 87 -8.25 6.22 -9.43
N PHE A 88 -6.95 6.32 -9.24
CA PHE A 88 -5.96 5.98 -10.27
C PHE A 88 -6.07 4.51 -10.70
N LEU A 89 -6.16 3.59 -9.74
CA LEU A 89 -6.25 2.16 -10.03
C LEU A 89 -7.55 1.82 -10.75
N LYS A 90 -8.65 2.43 -10.33
CA LYS A 90 -9.93 2.25 -11.02
C LYS A 90 -9.84 2.71 -12.48
N ASP A 91 -9.24 3.86 -12.72
CA ASP A 91 -9.04 4.40 -14.06
C ASP A 91 -8.17 3.48 -14.94
N ARG A 92 -7.25 2.74 -14.33
CA ARG A 92 -6.39 1.78 -15.03
C ARG A 92 -7.02 0.41 -15.21
N GLY A 93 -8.27 0.23 -14.80
CA GLY A 93 -9.01 -1.00 -15.05
C GLY A 93 -8.94 -2.03 -13.94
N PHE A 94 -8.34 -1.71 -12.80
CA PHE A 94 -8.39 -2.62 -11.66
C PHE A 94 -9.78 -2.61 -11.04
N SER A 95 -10.25 -3.77 -10.61
CA SER A 95 -11.58 -3.92 -10.03
C SER A 95 -11.55 -3.97 -8.51
N SER A 96 -10.42 -4.29 -7.91
CA SER A 96 -10.30 -4.36 -6.46
C SER A 96 -8.86 -4.13 -6.00
N VAL A 97 -8.74 -3.83 -4.71
CA VAL A 97 -7.44 -3.67 -4.04
C VAL A 97 -7.44 -4.54 -2.80
N ARG A 98 -6.35 -5.23 -2.56
CA ARG A 98 -6.14 -6.02 -1.35
C ARG A 98 -4.91 -5.54 -0.60
N LEU A 99 -4.88 -5.85 0.68
CA LEU A 99 -3.72 -5.61 1.54
C LEU A 99 -3.74 -6.56 2.72
N GLY A 100 -2.62 -6.65 3.40
CA GLY A 100 -2.52 -7.32 4.68
C GLY A 100 -2.20 -6.32 5.77
N ARG A 101 -2.89 -6.41 6.91
CA ARG A 101 -2.56 -5.62 8.08
C ARG A 101 -2.28 -6.51 9.27
N VAL A 102 -1.47 -6.04 10.20
CA VAL A 102 -1.18 -6.78 11.42
C VAL A 102 -2.39 -6.75 12.34
N LYS A 103 -2.84 -7.93 12.77
CA LYS A 103 -3.93 -8.06 13.73
C LYS A 103 -3.48 -7.54 15.10
N GLY A 104 -4.39 -6.85 15.78
CA GLY A 104 -4.09 -6.27 17.08
C GLY A 104 -3.60 -4.83 17.04
N ASN A 105 -3.58 -4.21 15.87
CA ASN A 105 -3.28 -2.79 15.73
C ASN A 105 -4.58 -2.03 15.42
N PRO A 106 -5.23 -1.44 16.45
CA PRO A 106 -6.52 -0.79 16.24
C PRO A 106 -6.43 0.46 15.36
N GLN A 107 -5.30 1.16 15.37
CA GLN A 107 -5.11 2.34 14.54
C GLN A 107 -5.09 1.96 13.05
N SER A 108 -4.37 0.93 12.71
CA SER A 108 -4.32 0.42 11.33
C SER A 108 -5.69 -0.09 10.89
N LYS A 109 -6.37 -0.83 11.75
CA LYS A 109 -7.71 -1.32 11.47
C LYS A 109 -8.67 -0.17 11.15
N ARG A 110 -8.71 0.86 11.98
CA ARG A 110 -9.59 2.01 11.77
C ARG A 110 -9.26 2.76 10.50
N PHE A 111 -7.98 2.93 10.20
CA PHE A 111 -7.56 3.62 9.00
C PHE A 111 -8.07 2.92 7.74
N TRP A 112 -7.84 1.61 7.63
CA TRP A 112 -8.25 0.88 6.44
C TRP A 112 -9.76 0.72 6.33
N GLU A 113 -10.45 0.50 7.44
CA GLU A 113 -11.92 0.46 7.45
C GLU A 113 -12.53 1.80 7.04
N LYS A 114 -11.97 2.89 7.53
CA LYS A 114 -12.39 4.24 7.12
C LYS A 114 -12.23 4.46 5.62
N ASN A 115 -11.23 3.84 5.03
CA ASN A 115 -10.98 3.95 3.59
C ASN A 115 -11.71 2.88 2.77
N GLY A 116 -12.68 2.21 3.37
CA GLY A 116 -13.58 1.31 2.67
C GLY A 116 -13.08 -0.12 2.51
N PHE A 117 -12.02 -0.49 3.20
CA PHE A 117 -11.53 -1.86 3.19
C PHE A 117 -12.25 -2.70 4.25
N ALA A 118 -12.51 -3.94 3.91
CA ALA A 118 -13.15 -4.91 4.81
C ALA A 118 -12.33 -6.19 4.86
N PRO A 119 -12.34 -6.90 6.00
CA PRO A 119 -11.68 -8.19 6.08
C PRO A 119 -12.28 -9.19 5.09
N THR A 120 -11.41 -9.99 4.47
CA THR A 120 -11.86 -11.04 3.53
C THR A 120 -12.24 -12.34 4.24
N GLY A 121 -11.91 -12.47 5.51
CA GLY A 121 -12.00 -13.73 6.24
C GLY A 121 -10.72 -14.54 6.22
N VAL A 122 -9.74 -14.12 5.44
CA VAL A 122 -8.44 -14.80 5.37
C VAL A 122 -7.48 -14.16 6.36
N GLU A 123 -6.85 -15.01 7.17
CA GLU A 123 -5.76 -14.61 8.06
C GLU A 123 -4.56 -15.50 7.79
N THR A 124 -3.37 -14.93 7.81
CA THR A 124 -2.14 -15.66 7.55
C THR A 124 -1.14 -15.40 8.66
N ASP A 125 -0.21 -16.34 8.83
CA ASP A 125 0.88 -16.21 9.78
C ASP A 125 2.00 -15.35 9.16
N GLY A 126 2.34 -14.26 9.84
CA GLY A 126 3.40 -13.36 9.43
C GLY A 126 4.74 -13.60 10.13
N GLY A 127 4.88 -14.70 10.87
CA GLY A 127 6.10 -14.97 11.62
C GLY A 127 6.09 -14.36 13.01
N GLY A 128 5.21 -14.83 13.89
CA GLY A 128 5.04 -14.31 15.24
C GLY A 128 3.92 -13.31 15.40
N TYR A 129 3.20 -13.03 14.33
CA TYR A 129 2.00 -12.18 14.32
C TYR A 129 1.05 -12.67 13.25
N THR A 130 -0.20 -12.25 13.33
CA THR A 130 -1.24 -12.62 12.37
C THR A 130 -1.51 -11.47 11.42
N ILE A 131 -1.59 -11.79 10.13
CA ILE A 131 -1.94 -10.84 9.07
C ILE A 131 -3.42 -11.03 8.73
N VAL A 132 -4.17 -9.95 8.77
CA VAL A 132 -5.57 -9.92 8.32
C VAL A 132 -5.60 -9.40 6.90
N VAL A 133 -6.11 -10.18 5.96
CA VAL A 133 -6.22 -9.76 4.57
C VAL A 133 -7.50 -8.95 4.40
N MET A 134 -7.37 -7.77 3.84
CA MET A 134 -8.49 -6.84 3.60
C MET A 134 -8.64 -6.57 2.11
N ARG A 135 -9.84 -6.18 1.72
CA ARG A 135 -10.19 -5.93 0.32
C ARG A 135 -11.13 -4.74 0.20
N ARG A 136 -10.96 -3.99 -0.89
CA ARG A 136 -11.90 -2.96 -1.33
C ARG A 136 -12.22 -3.12 -2.80
N GLU A 137 -13.50 -3.10 -3.13
CA GLU A 137 -13.98 -3.01 -4.51
C GLU A 137 -13.83 -1.59 -5.04
N LEU A 138 -13.47 -1.46 -6.31
CA LEU A 138 -13.28 -0.16 -6.97
C LEU A 138 -14.45 0.22 -7.89
N ALA A 139 -15.42 -0.62 -7.99
CA ALA A 139 -16.57 -0.38 -8.87
C ALA A 139 -17.39 0.82 -8.46
#